data_fa2958ddc91dc286bb1434f9f2f35598
#
_entry.id   fa2958ddc91dc286bb1434f9f2f35598
#
_cell.length_a   1.000
_cell.length_b   1.000
_cell.length_c   1.000
_cell.angle_alpha   90.00
_cell.angle_beta   90.00
_cell.angle_gamma   90.00
#
_symmetry.space_group_name_H-M   'P 1'
#
loop_
_entity.id
_entity.type
_entity.pdbx_description
1 polymer ?
#
loop_
_entity_poly.entity_id
_entity_poly.type
_entity_poly.pdbx_seq_one_letter_code
_entity_poly.pdbx_strand_id
1 'polypeptide(L)'
;TLFDKAIRVGTRVRTSTGISKGSISVGSMAVKLAEENVDEMKSKKILLIGTGEAATLVAKSLKKRGYPFFISSRTVERSTSFSKTVGGEPVDFNSILTGFENYDIVFVATTAPYFLVTFERIQKALETKHSGMMILDLSNPRTVDEKVAELRGIKLMNIDQIAEMVDKNMRSRIGQKNSAEEIIKEELPVLEATMKRLEAEPIVKDVFKSTDAIRVKELEKAFSMLGELDDSQKKIIEELTKSVAENIMSTPMNNLRKETEHGNSDVINAASKLFNFKKEEN
;
A
#
# COMPACT_ATOMS: atom_id res chain seq x y z
N THR A 1 -15.74 -10.60 3.27
CA THR A 1 -16.18 -9.29 3.78
C THR A 1 -16.13 -8.22 2.68
N LEU A 2 -16.75 -7.05 2.91
CA LEU A 2 -16.67 -5.88 2.02
C LEU A 2 -15.22 -5.47 1.79
N PHE A 3 -14.42 -5.42 2.85
CA PHE A 3 -13.01 -5.08 2.80
C PHE A 3 -12.18 -6.06 1.94
N ASP A 4 -12.44 -7.36 2.02
CA ASP A 4 -11.73 -8.36 1.20
C ASP A 4 -12.01 -8.14 -0.29
N LYS A 5 -13.26 -7.82 -0.64
CA LYS A 5 -13.63 -7.49 -2.02
C LYS A 5 -12.95 -6.20 -2.49
N ALA A 6 -12.97 -5.15 -1.68
CA ALA A 6 -12.31 -3.88 -2.01
C ALA A 6 -10.80 -4.05 -2.21
N ILE A 7 -10.13 -4.84 -1.36
CA ILE A 7 -8.71 -5.17 -1.49
C ILE A 7 -8.45 -5.94 -2.78
N ARG A 8 -9.31 -6.93 -3.12
CA ARG A 8 -9.18 -7.72 -4.35
C ARG A 8 -9.36 -6.87 -5.61
N VAL A 9 -10.37 -6.00 -5.63
CA VAL A 9 -10.58 -5.05 -6.74
C VAL A 9 -9.39 -4.09 -6.87
N GLY A 10 -8.92 -3.51 -5.77
CA GLY A 10 -7.74 -2.66 -5.76
C GLY A 10 -6.48 -3.37 -6.25
N THR A 11 -6.32 -4.65 -5.93
CA THR A 11 -5.23 -5.48 -6.44
C THR A 11 -5.38 -5.74 -7.94
N ARG A 12 -6.59 -6.09 -8.42
CA ARG A 12 -6.88 -6.27 -9.84
C ARG A 12 -6.58 -4.99 -10.63
N VAL A 13 -7.00 -3.83 -10.15
CA VAL A 13 -6.69 -2.53 -10.77
C VAL A 13 -5.18 -2.33 -10.88
N ARG A 14 -4.41 -2.58 -9.81
CA ARG A 14 -2.95 -2.39 -9.81
C ARG A 14 -2.22 -3.36 -10.73
N THR A 15 -2.67 -4.59 -10.83
CA THR A 15 -2.00 -5.63 -11.65
C THR A 15 -2.38 -5.53 -13.12
N SER A 16 -3.64 -5.20 -13.42
CA SER A 16 -4.16 -5.13 -14.79
C SER A 16 -3.93 -3.79 -15.47
N THR A 17 -3.61 -2.74 -14.71
CA THR A 17 -3.32 -1.41 -15.26
C THR A 17 -1.93 -0.93 -14.87
N GLY A 18 -1.43 0.08 -15.58
CA GLY A 18 -0.17 0.73 -15.23
C GLY A 18 -0.30 1.84 -14.16
N ILE A 19 -1.48 2.02 -13.54
CA ILE A 19 -1.78 3.17 -12.68
C ILE A 19 -0.84 3.31 -11.47
N SER A 20 -0.26 2.20 -11.00
CA SER A 20 0.70 2.19 -9.89
C SER A 20 2.16 2.21 -10.33
N LYS A 21 2.46 2.18 -11.64
CA LYS A 21 3.82 2.14 -12.17
C LYS A 21 4.43 3.54 -12.23
N GLY A 22 5.74 3.60 -12.04
CA GLY A 22 6.54 4.82 -12.13
C GLY A 22 6.57 5.66 -10.85
N SER A 23 7.67 6.37 -10.65
CA SER A 23 7.86 7.31 -9.55
C SER A 23 7.22 8.66 -9.88
N ILE A 24 6.47 9.23 -8.94
CA ILE A 24 5.75 10.52 -9.09
C ILE A 24 6.26 11.62 -8.17
N SER A 25 7.21 11.34 -7.28
CA SER A 25 7.90 12.37 -6.52
C SER A 25 9.33 12.53 -7.03
N VAL A 26 9.83 13.76 -7.04
CA VAL A 26 11.18 14.08 -7.49
C VAL A 26 12.23 13.25 -6.74
N GLY A 27 12.08 13.10 -5.41
CA GLY A 27 13.02 12.29 -4.61
C GLY A 27 12.98 10.79 -4.95
N SER A 28 11.79 10.21 -5.19
CA SER A 28 11.69 8.79 -5.58
C SER A 28 12.18 8.55 -7.00
N MET A 29 12.02 9.52 -7.89
CA MET A 29 12.55 9.47 -9.26
C MET A 29 14.07 9.58 -9.24
N ALA A 30 14.64 10.50 -8.47
CA ALA A 30 16.07 10.63 -8.34
C ALA A 30 16.76 9.32 -7.88
N VAL A 31 16.17 8.65 -6.87
CA VAL A 31 16.70 7.35 -6.40
C VAL A 31 16.53 6.27 -7.48
N LYS A 32 15.40 6.24 -8.20
CA LYS A 32 15.20 5.31 -9.31
C LYS A 32 16.21 5.51 -10.44
N LEU A 33 16.51 6.77 -10.77
CA LEU A 33 17.53 7.10 -11.78
C LEU A 33 18.93 6.66 -11.33
N ALA A 34 19.24 6.77 -10.04
CA ALA A 34 20.49 6.21 -9.52
C ALA A 34 20.54 4.68 -9.68
N GLU A 35 19.45 3.97 -9.36
CA GLU A 35 19.34 2.51 -9.58
C GLU A 35 19.50 2.10 -11.06
N GLU A 36 18.98 2.87 -11.99
CA GLU A 36 19.05 2.57 -13.42
C GLU A 36 20.44 2.87 -14.04
N ASN A 37 21.27 3.65 -13.35
CA ASN A 37 22.53 4.14 -13.89
C ASN A 37 23.76 3.69 -13.11
N VAL A 38 23.58 3.05 -11.96
CA VAL A 38 24.67 2.59 -11.09
C VAL A 38 24.41 1.14 -10.71
N ASP A 39 25.33 0.28 -11.09
CA ASP A 39 25.26 -1.13 -10.72
C ASP A 39 25.53 -1.33 -9.22
N GLU A 40 24.92 -2.37 -8.65
CA GLU A 40 25.12 -2.77 -7.25
C GLU A 40 24.93 -1.65 -6.23
N MET A 41 23.82 -0.91 -6.32
CA MET A 41 23.48 0.21 -5.43
C MET A 41 23.70 -0.05 -3.93
N LYS A 42 23.55 -1.31 -3.47
CA LYS A 42 23.74 -1.67 -2.05
C LYS A 42 25.20 -1.58 -1.58
N SER A 43 26.14 -1.74 -2.48
CA SER A 43 27.59 -1.65 -2.20
C SER A 43 28.13 -0.23 -2.31
N LYS A 44 27.33 0.70 -2.85
CA LYS A 44 27.75 2.09 -3.11
C LYS A 44 27.61 2.97 -1.88
N LYS A 45 28.55 3.88 -1.73
CA LYS A 45 28.51 4.93 -0.72
C LYS A 45 27.68 6.10 -1.23
N ILE A 46 26.52 6.29 -0.61
CA ILE A 46 25.51 7.28 -1.00
C ILE A 46 25.56 8.45 -0.02
N LEU A 47 25.69 9.66 -0.53
CA LEU A 47 25.63 10.90 0.22
C LEU A 47 24.38 11.69 -0.12
N LEU A 48 23.69 12.19 0.90
CA LEU A 48 22.58 13.14 0.79
C LEU A 48 22.96 14.44 1.47
N ILE A 49 23.03 15.53 0.70
CA ILE A 49 23.32 16.87 1.21
C ILE A 49 22.04 17.68 1.28
N GLY A 50 21.66 18.05 2.50
CA GLY A 50 20.44 18.83 2.79
C GLY A 50 19.48 18.09 3.73
N THR A 51 18.55 18.87 4.32
CA THR A 51 17.57 18.39 5.29
C THR A 51 16.16 18.98 5.04
N GLY A 52 15.92 19.50 3.84
CA GLY A 52 14.66 20.06 3.41
C GLY A 52 13.67 19.00 2.92
N GLU A 53 12.59 19.47 2.31
CA GLU A 53 11.50 18.58 1.81
C GLU A 53 12.02 17.61 0.73
N ALA A 54 12.75 18.11 -0.28
CA ALA A 54 13.31 17.26 -1.31
C ALA A 54 14.27 16.20 -0.75
N ALA A 55 15.14 16.59 0.21
CA ALA A 55 16.01 15.66 0.93
C ALA A 55 15.20 14.60 1.69
N THR A 56 14.07 14.98 2.31
CA THR A 56 13.16 14.05 3.01
C THR A 56 12.60 13.00 2.06
N LEU A 57 12.20 13.39 0.86
CA LEU A 57 11.68 12.48 -0.16
C LEU A 57 12.76 11.50 -0.66
N VAL A 58 13.98 11.96 -0.86
CA VAL A 58 15.14 11.11 -1.20
C VAL A 58 15.44 10.12 -0.07
N ALA A 59 15.61 10.61 1.17
CA ALA A 59 15.92 9.80 2.34
C ALA A 59 14.86 8.69 2.58
N LYS A 60 13.57 9.04 2.53
CA LYS A 60 12.47 8.05 2.64
C LYS A 60 12.53 7.02 1.51
N SER A 61 12.90 7.43 0.31
CA SER A 61 13.01 6.54 -0.84
C SER A 61 14.19 5.58 -0.70
N LEU A 62 15.36 6.05 -0.26
CA LEU A 62 16.54 5.23 0.04
C LEU A 62 16.25 4.21 1.14
N LYS A 63 15.67 4.68 2.26
CA LYS A 63 15.29 3.83 3.40
C LYS A 63 14.31 2.73 2.99
N LYS A 64 13.26 3.06 2.22
CA LYS A 64 12.27 2.09 1.73
C LYS A 64 12.89 0.98 0.87
N ARG A 65 13.96 1.29 0.14
CA ARG A 65 14.69 0.35 -0.71
C ARG A 65 15.83 -0.38 0.00
N GLY A 66 16.10 -0.01 1.27
CA GLY A 66 17.14 -0.62 2.09
C GLY A 66 18.56 -0.20 1.69
N TYR A 67 18.73 1.01 1.11
CA TYR A 67 20.05 1.57 0.80
C TYR A 67 20.59 2.35 2.00
N PRO A 68 21.76 2.01 2.55
CA PRO A 68 22.44 2.82 3.54
C PRO A 68 22.94 4.13 2.91
N PHE A 69 22.89 5.22 3.65
CA PHE A 69 23.31 6.52 3.14
C PHE A 69 23.83 7.43 4.26
N PHE A 70 24.69 8.35 3.88
CA PHE A 70 25.21 9.41 4.73
C PHE A 70 24.41 10.69 4.52
N ILE A 71 24.27 11.50 5.57
CA ILE A 71 23.54 12.77 5.52
C ILE A 71 24.45 13.89 5.99
N SER A 72 24.47 14.97 5.22
CA SER A 72 25.15 16.20 5.63
C SER A 72 24.25 17.42 5.51
N SER A 73 24.47 18.37 6.40
CA SER A 73 23.89 19.70 6.36
C SER A 73 24.85 20.71 6.98
N ARG A 74 24.61 22.02 6.78
CA ARG A 74 25.48 23.10 7.30
C ARG A 74 25.81 23.00 8.79
N THR A 75 24.93 22.40 9.57
CA THR A 75 25.17 22.17 11.01
C THR A 75 24.94 20.69 11.33
N VAL A 76 25.83 20.13 12.15
CA VAL A 76 25.79 18.73 12.57
C VAL A 76 24.49 18.41 13.31
N GLU A 77 23.98 19.35 14.10
CA GLU A 77 22.73 19.21 14.85
C GLU A 77 21.55 18.97 13.92
N ARG A 78 21.50 19.66 12.77
CA ARG A 78 20.44 19.47 11.76
C ARG A 78 20.51 18.11 11.11
N SER A 79 21.69 17.67 10.68
CA SER A 79 21.87 16.34 10.08
C SER A 79 21.57 15.22 11.08
N THR A 80 21.96 15.39 12.34
CA THR A 80 21.67 14.44 13.44
C THR A 80 20.18 14.37 13.76
N SER A 81 19.49 15.50 13.85
CA SER A 81 18.05 15.55 14.08
C SER A 81 17.27 14.93 12.91
N PHE A 82 17.67 15.23 11.69
CA PHE A 82 17.06 14.69 10.48
C PHE A 82 17.27 13.17 10.38
N SER A 83 18.47 12.69 10.68
CA SER A 83 18.81 11.26 10.71
C SER A 83 17.91 10.45 11.67
N LYS A 84 17.57 10.99 12.84
CA LYS A 84 16.64 10.35 13.78
C LYS A 84 15.26 10.10 13.18
N THR A 85 14.82 10.97 12.27
CA THR A 85 13.50 10.90 11.66
C THR A 85 13.47 9.98 10.42
N VAL A 86 14.44 10.14 9.53
CA VAL A 86 14.43 9.48 8.22
C VAL A 86 15.42 8.33 8.08
N GLY A 87 16.36 8.19 9.02
CA GLY A 87 17.50 7.28 8.95
C GLY A 87 18.70 7.94 8.28
N GLY A 88 19.76 7.16 8.01
CA GLY A 88 21.04 7.62 7.48
C GLY A 88 22.02 8.01 8.57
N GLU A 89 23.30 8.06 8.24
CA GLU A 89 24.39 8.39 9.15
C GLU A 89 24.81 9.85 8.96
N PRO A 90 24.78 10.70 10.01
CA PRO A 90 25.18 12.09 9.90
C PRO A 90 26.70 12.20 9.75
N VAL A 91 27.14 13.05 8.81
CA VAL A 91 28.55 13.35 8.55
C VAL A 91 28.79 14.85 8.55
N ASP A 92 30.02 15.26 8.96
CA ASP A 92 30.36 16.66 9.02
C ASP A 92 30.40 17.31 7.63
N PHE A 93 29.86 18.52 7.55
CA PHE A 93 29.76 19.25 6.29
C PHE A 93 31.09 19.64 5.70
N ASN A 94 32.05 20.08 6.53
CA ASN A 94 33.36 20.49 6.05
C ASN A 94 34.17 19.30 5.52
N SER A 95 34.04 18.14 6.14
CA SER A 95 34.71 16.92 5.68
C SER A 95 34.22 16.49 4.29
N ILE A 96 32.97 16.75 3.96
CA ILE A 96 32.40 16.43 2.63
C ILE A 96 32.96 17.36 1.56
N LEU A 97 33.11 18.65 1.84
CA LEU A 97 33.57 19.62 0.86
C LEU A 97 34.98 19.31 0.33
N THR A 98 35.75 18.52 1.09
CA THR A 98 37.11 18.08 0.74
C THR A 98 37.23 16.57 0.51
N GLY A 99 36.16 15.81 0.62
CA GLY A 99 36.13 14.35 0.61
C GLY A 99 35.08 13.71 -0.30
N PHE A 100 34.73 14.33 -1.43
CA PHE A 100 33.80 13.80 -2.38
C PHE A 100 34.23 12.46 -2.96
N GLU A 101 35.50 12.15 -3.03
CA GLU A 101 36.06 10.87 -3.50
C GLU A 101 35.53 9.65 -2.71
N ASN A 102 35.08 9.88 -1.49
CA ASN A 102 34.55 8.81 -0.64
C ASN A 102 33.14 8.35 -1.05
N TYR A 103 32.46 9.03 -1.98
CA TYR A 103 31.06 8.75 -2.33
C TYR A 103 30.92 8.41 -3.82
N ASP A 104 30.05 7.47 -4.10
CA ASP A 104 29.75 7.03 -5.48
C ASP A 104 28.52 7.74 -6.04
N ILE A 105 27.57 8.10 -5.15
CA ILE A 105 26.33 8.77 -5.51
C ILE A 105 26.11 9.93 -4.56
N VAL A 106 25.88 11.11 -5.09
CA VAL A 106 25.62 12.33 -4.32
C VAL A 106 24.27 12.92 -4.71
N PHE A 107 23.34 12.92 -3.77
CA PHE A 107 22.09 13.68 -3.89
C PHE A 107 22.28 15.03 -3.21
N VAL A 108 22.04 16.11 -3.94
CA VAL A 108 22.10 17.48 -3.39
C VAL A 108 20.70 18.06 -3.38
N ALA A 109 20.18 18.40 -2.21
CA ALA A 109 18.83 18.90 -2.00
C ALA A 109 18.84 20.00 -0.93
N THR A 110 19.39 21.16 -1.28
CA THR A 110 19.59 22.31 -0.39
C THR A 110 19.09 23.60 -1.04
N THR A 111 18.93 24.63 -0.23
CA THR A 111 18.55 25.99 -0.65
C THR A 111 19.75 26.94 -0.56
N ALA A 112 20.98 26.44 -0.64
CA ALA A 112 22.17 27.28 -0.62
C ALA A 112 22.17 28.21 -1.86
N PRO A 113 22.48 29.52 -1.69
CA PRO A 113 22.48 30.45 -2.80
C PRO A 113 23.83 30.47 -3.59
N TYR A 114 24.63 29.43 -3.47
CA TYR A 114 25.93 29.28 -4.11
C TYR A 114 26.18 27.83 -4.52
N PHE A 115 27.11 27.64 -5.45
CA PHE A 115 27.54 26.28 -5.82
C PHE A 115 28.29 25.62 -4.68
N LEU A 116 27.71 24.54 -4.19
CA LEU A 116 28.28 23.71 -3.12
C LEU A 116 29.21 22.65 -3.72
N VAL A 117 28.79 22.09 -4.85
CA VAL A 117 29.58 21.11 -5.62
C VAL A 117 30.15 21.84 -6.82
N THR A 118 31.42 22.25 -6.74
CA THR A 118 32.11 23.00 -7.80
C THR A 118 32.92 22.07 -8.68
N PHE A 119 33.27 22.57 -9.88
CA PHE A 119 34.14 21.86 -10.81
C PHE A 119 35.46 21.45 -10.16
N GLU A 120 36.14 22.38 -9.45
CA GLU A 120 37.41 22.16 -8.84
C GLU A 120 37.37 21.09 -7.75
N ARG A 121 36.30 21.07 -6.94
CA ARG A 121 36.12 20.07 -5.89
C ARG A 121 36.00 18.66 -6.45
N ILE A 122 35.17 18.52 -7.51
CA ILE A 122 34.97 17.21 -8.14
C ILE A 122 36.19 16.78 -8.95
N GLN A 123 36.82 17.70 -9.67
CA GLN A 123 38.08 17.43 -10.38
C GLN A 123 39.15 16.87 -9.41
N LYS A 124 39.31 17.51 -8.25
CA LYS A 124 40.24 17.05 -7.22
C LYS A 124 39.87 15.67 -6.65
N ALA A 125 38.59 15.43 -6.42
CA ALA A 125 38.10 14.12 -5.97
C ALA A 125 38.39 13.00 -6.99
N LEU A 126 38.32 13.29 -8.28
CA LEU A 126 38.62 12.33 -9.34
C LEU A 126 40.11 12.03 -9.53
N GLU A 127 41.02 12.83 -8.97
CA GLU A 127 42.43 12.51 -8.96
C GLU A 127 42.75 11.22 -8.19
N THR A 128 41.97 10.93 -7.16
CA THR A 128 42.09 9.72 -6.33
C THR A 128 41.00 8.68 -6.59
N LYS A 129 39.84 9.11 -7.09
CA LYS A 129 38.70 8.22 -7.39
C LYS A 129 38.64 7.91 -8.89
N HIS A 130 38.85 6.65 -9.24
CA HIS A 130 38.81 6.19 -10.65
C HIS A 130 37.51 5.57 -11.07
N SER A 131 36.57 5.32 -10.13
CA SER A 131 35.30 4.63 -10.41
C SER A 131 34.18 5.54 -10.93
N GLY A 132 34.43 6.84 -11.04
CA GLY A 132 33.40 7.82 -11.41
C GLY A 132 32.43 8.14 -10.26
N MET A 133 31.47 9.03 -10.55
CA MET A 133 30.47 9.46 -9.57
C MET A 133 29.17 9.88 -10.28
N MET A 134 28.02 9.57 -9.67
CA MET A 134 26.72 10.11 -10.09
C MET A 134 26.27 11.21 -9.14
N ILE A 135 25.90 12.36 -9.68
CA ILE A 135 25.44 13.53 -8.93
C ILE A 135 24.04 13.89 -9.39
N LEU A 136 23.11 14.02 -8.43
CA LEU A 136 21.73 14.40 -8.68
C LEU A 136 21.42 15.68 -7.90
N ASP A 137 21.31 16.82 -8.61
CA ASP A 137 20.96 18.10 -8.00
C ASP A 137 19.45 18.35 -8.02
N LEU A 138 18.85 18.23 -6.85
CA LEU A 138 17.43 18.50 -6.59
C LEU A 138 17.21 19.89 -5.98
N SER A 139 18.24 20.74 -6.02
CA SER A 139 18.20 22.06 -5.42
C SER A 139 17.55 23.10 -6.34
N ASN A 140 16.88 24.04 -5.74
CA ASN A 140 16.41 25.25 -6.41
C ASN A 140 16.68 26.46 -5.49
N PRO A 141 17.60 27.39 -5.87
CA PRO A 141 18.43 27.39 -7.10
C PRO A 141 19.42 26.23 -7.14
N ARG A 142 20.00 25.95 -8.34
CA ARG A 142 21.01 24.90 -8.54
C ARG A 142 22.23 25.15 -7.67
N THR A 143 22.75 24.08 -7.09
CA THR A 143 23.89 24.13 -6.16
C THR A 143 25.09 23.29 -6.63
N VAL A 144 24.95 22.65 -7.77
CA VAL A 144 26.01 21.95 -8.50
C VAL A 144 26.38 22.76 -9.73
N ASP A 145 27.66 23.05 -9.92
CA ASP A 145 28.18 23.70 -11.12
C ASP A 145 27.97 22.78 -12.34
N GLU A 146 27.33 23.28 -13.38
CA GLU A 146 27.03 22.51 -14.60
C GLU A 146 28.31 21.99 -15.30
N LYS A 147 29.42 22.70 -15.17
CA LYS A 147 30.72 22.27 -15.71
C LYS A 147 31.20 20.93 -15.14
N VAL A 148 30.68 20.52 -14.00
CA VAL A 148 30.97 19.19 -13.41
C VAL A 148 30.59 18.06 -14.37
N ALA A 149 29.57 18.27 -15.23
CA ALA A 149 29.16 17.29 -16.23
C ALA A 149 30.22 17.07 -17.36
N GLU A 150 31.17 17.99 -17.53
CA GLU A 150 32.26 17.87 -18.51
C GLU A 150 33.37 16.92 -18.05
N LEU A 151 33.44 16.62 -16.73
CA LEU A 151 34.44 15.75 -16.16
C LEU A 151 34.18 14.29 -16.52
N ARG A 152 35.23 13.63 -17.02
CA ARG A 152 35.13 12.21 -17.39
C ARG A 152 34.79 11.34 -16.17
N GLY A 153 33.77 10.52 -16.31
CA GLY A 153 33.32 9.62 -15.25
C GLY A 153 32.26 10.24 -14.34
N ILE A 154 31.84 11.49 -14.58
CA ILE A 154 30.72 12.12 -13.87
C ILE A 154 29.43 11.99 -14.68
N LYS A 155 28.38 11.60 -13.99
CA LYS A 155 27.01 11.68 -14.49
C LYS A 155 26.22 12.67 -13.64
N LEU A 156 25.93 13.83 -14.19
CA LEU A 156 25.14 14.87 -13.53
C LEU A 156 23.70 14.87 -14.07
N MET A 157 22.73 14.91 -13.16
CA MET A 157 21.32 15.16 -13.47
C MET A 157 20.79 16.27 -12.58
N ASN A 158 20.04 17.19 -13.14
CA ASN A 158 19.45 18.28 -12.39
C ASN A 158 17.94 18.10 -12.15
N ILE A 159 17.38 18.95 -11.30
CA ILE A 159 15.97 18.88 -10.89
C ILE A 159 15.02 18.99 -12.10
N ASP A 160 15.32 19.77 -13.13
CA ASP A 160 14.46 19.96 -14.28
C ASP A 160 14.33 18.67 -15.09
N GLN A 161 15.45 17.99 -15.36
CA GLN A 161 15.48 16.68 -16.03
C GLN A 161 14.72 15.62 -15.23
N ILE A 162 14.86 15.63 -13.90
CA ILE A 162 14.16 14.69 -13.02
C ILE A 162 12.65 14.99 -12.99
N ALA A 163 12.26 16.27 -12.96
CA ALA A 163 10.86 16.70 -12.97
C ALA A 163 10.17 16.34 -14.30
N GLU A 164 10.85 16.49 -15.43
CA GLU A 164 10.33 16.09 -16.74
C GLU A 164 10.00 14.58 -16.79
N MET A 165 10.84 13.75 -16.17
CA MET A 165 10.58 12.31 -16.07
C MET A 165 9.41 12.00 -15.12
N VAL A 166 9.25 12.76 -14.05
CA VAL A 166 8.09 12.65 -13.15
C VAL A 166 6.80 12.99 -13.89
N ASP A 167 6.81 14.09 -14.67
CA ASP A 167 5.66 14.51 -15.47
C ASP A 167 5.28 13.48 -16.53
N LYS A 168 6.26 12.87 -17.19
CA LYS A 168 6.03 11.78 -18.15
C LYS A 168 5.34 10.57 -17.46
N ASN A 169 5.79 10.20 -16.27
CA ASN A 169 5.15 9.13 -15.51
C ASN A 169 3.72 9.51 -15.06
N MET A 170 3.52 10.76 -14.68
CA MET A 170 2.20 11.27 -14.28
C MET A 170 1.21 11.22 -15.44
N ARG A 171 1.61 11.69 -16.63
CA ARG A 171 0.79 11.61 -17.85
C ARG A 171 0.45 10.15 -18.20
N SER A 172 1.41 9.24 -18.09
CA SER A 172 1.18 7.81 -18.29
C SER A 172 0.13 7.25 -17.30
N ARG A 173 0.19 7.64 -16.03
CA ARG A 173 -0.82 7.25 -15.03
C ARG A 173 -2.21 7.80 -15.33
N ILE A 174 -2.29 9.06 -15.74
CA ILE A 174 -3.56 9.68 -16.16
C ILE A 174 -4.17 8.89 -17.32
N GLY A 175 -3.36 8.45 -18.29
CA GLY A 175 -3.81 7.59 -19.39
C GLY A 175 -4.36 6.24 -18.94
N GLN A 176 -3.93 5.71 -17.79
CA GLN A 176 -4.45 4.45 -17.21
C GLN A 176 -5.71 4.62 -16.34
N LYS A 177 -6.14 5.85 -16.09
CA LYS A 177 -7.31 6.15 -15.26
C LYS A 177 -8.57 5.50 -15.81
N ASN A 178 -8.82 5.63 -17.10
CA ASN A 178 -10.01 5.09 -17.75
C ASN A 178 -10.08 3.56 -17.59
N SER A 179 -8.99 2.86 -17.85
CA SER A 179 -8.93 1.39 -17.66
C SER A 179 -9.14 0.98 -16.21
N ALA A 180 -8.65 1.77 -15.25
CA ALA A 180 -8.92 1.51 -13.83
C ALA A 180 -10.40 1.73 -13.47
N GLU A 181 -11.01 2.79 -14.00
CA GLU A 181 -12.44 3.08 -13.78
C GLU A 181 -13.35 2.02 -14.43
N GLU A 182 -12.98 1.49 -15.60
CA GLU A 182 -13.71 0.39 -16.24
C GLU A 182 -13.72 -0.85 -15.35
N ILE A 183 -12.56 -1.26 -14.81
CA ILE A 183 -12.48 -2.40 -13.89
C ILE A 183 -13.35 -2.17 -12.65
N ILE A 184 -13.36 -0.97 -12.10
CA ILE A 184 -14.19 -0.62 -10.94
C ILE A 184 -15.67 -0.70 -11.31
N LYS A 185 -16.06 -0.16 -12.48
CA LYS A 185 -17.46 -0.22 -12.96
C LYS A 185 -17.95 -1.64 -13.17
N GLU A 186 -17.11 -2.54 -13.65
CA GLU A 186 -17.44 -3.98 -13.77
C GLU A 186 -17.70 -4.65 -12.41
N GLU A 187 -16.96 -4.28 -11.38
CA GLU A 187 -17.04 -4.89 -10.05
C GLU A 187 -18.13 -4.28 -9.15
N LEU A 188 -18.57 -3.05 -9.44
CA LEU A 188 -19.61 -2.35 -8.65
C LEU A 188 -20.91 -3.15 -8.52
N PRO A 189 -21.51 -3.70 -9.60
CA PRO A 189 -22.75 -4.46 -9.49
C PRO A 189 -22.61 -5.70 -8.59
N VAL A 190 -21.44 -6.37 -8.66
CA VAL A 190 -21.15 -7.54 -7.82
C VAL A 190 -21.05 -7.15 -6.34
N LEU A 191 -20.50 -5.96 -6.07
CA LEU A 191 -20.44 -5.42 -4.72
C LEU A 191 -21.82 -5.06 -4.20
N GLU A 192 -22.62 -4.36 -4.99
CA GLU A 192 -23.98 -3.97 -4.64
C GLU A 192 -24.86 -5.20 -4.36
N ALA A 193 -24.82 -6.22 -5.22
CA ALA A 193 -25.53 -7.48 -5.02
C ALA A 193 -25.11 -8.15 -3.70
N THR A 194 -23.81 -8.12 -3.39
CA THR A 194 -23.32 -8.67 -2.11
C THR A 194 -23.82 -7.88 -0.90
N MET A 195 -23.87 -6.55 -0.99
CA MET A 195 -24.37 -5.71 0.08
C MET A 195 -25.86 -5.97 0.33
N LYS A 196 -26.66 -6.02 -0.74
CA LYS A 196 -28.07 -6.36 -0.64
C LYS A 196 -28.29 -7.73 0.01
N ARG A 197 -27.51 -8.74 -0.37
CA ARG A 197 -27.56 -10.07 0.26
C ARG A 197 -27.36 -10.02 1.78
N LEU A 198 -26.47 -9.14 2.27
CA LEU A 198 -26.22 -8.98 3.70
C LEU A 198 -27.46 -8.48 4.47
N GLU A 199 -28.41 -7.82 3.81
CA GLU A 199 -29.64 -7.37 4.45
C GLU A 199 -30.55 -8.54 4.91
N ALA A 200 -30.43 -9.71 4.26
CA ALA A 200 -31.15 -10.92 4.67
C ALA A 200 -30.51 -11.64 5.87
N GLU A 201 -29.22 -11.43 6.15
CA GLU A 201 -28.50 -12.22 7.17
C GLU A 201 -29.06 -12.10 8.59
N PRO A 202 -29.56 -10.95 9.08
CA PRO A 202 -30.19 -10.88 10.39
C PRO A 202 -31.40 -11.80 10.51
N ILE A 203 -32.26 -11.81 9.49
CA ILE A 203 -33.45 -12.67 9.46
C ILE A 203 -33.05 -14.14 9.39
N VAL A 204 -32.12 -14.47 8.49
CA VAL A 204 -31.63 -15.85 8.34
C VAL A 204 -31.06 -16.37 9.65
N LYS A 205 -30.24 -15.56 10.34
CA LYS A 205 -29.65 -15.93 11.63
C LYS A 205 -30.71 -16.15 12.70
N ASP A 206 -31.71 -15.29 12.75
CA ASP A 206 -32.79 -15.41 13.74
C ASP A 206 -33.67 -16.64 13.49
N VAL A 207 -34.00 -16.92 12.24
CA VAL A 207 -34.76 -18.12 11.84
C VAL A 207 -34.02 -19.39 12.22
N PHE A 208 -32.73 -19.51 11.92
CA PHE A 208 -31.96 -20.69 12.34
C PHE A 208 -31.87 -20.82 13.87
N LYS A 209 -31.68 -19.70 14.58
CA LYS A 209 -31.61 -19.67 16.04
C LYS A 209 -32.96 -20.11 16.68
N SER A 210 -34.08 -19.60 16.19
CA SER A 210 -35.40 -19.94 16.71
C SER A 210 -35.76 -21.38 16.37
N THR A 211 -35.44 -21.87 15.18
CA THR A 211 -35.66 -23.26 14.76
C THR A 211 -34.85 -24.22 15.63
N ASP A 212 -33.58 -23.89 15.91
CA ASP A 212 -32.74 -24.72 16.79
C ASP A 212 -33.25 -24.73 18.24
N ALA A 213 -33.73 -23.58 18.74
CA ALA A 213 -34.34 -23.53 20.08
C ALA A 213 -35.60 -24.40 20.19
N ILE A 214 -36.46 -24.43 19.16
CA ILE A 214 -37.59 -25.32 19.08
C ILE A 214 -37.14 -26.80 19.08
N ARG A 215 -36.15 -27.10 18.21
CA ARG A 215 -35.57 -28.44 18.11
C ARG A 215 -35.04 -28.94 19.48
N VAL A 216 -34.27 -28.14 20.16
CA VAL A 216 -33.67 -28.50 21.48
C VAL A 216 -34.77 -28.76 22.49
N LYS A 217 -35.79 -27.89 22.56
CA LYS A 217 -36.94 -28.05 23.46
C LYS A 217 -37.71 -29.36 23.22
N GLU A 218 -37.99 -29.69 21.97
CA GLU A 218 -38.69 -30.92 21.63
C GLU A 218 -37.82 -32.16 21.82
N LEU A 219 -36.52 -32.05 21.64
CA LEU A 219 -35.54 -33.09 21.90
C LEU A 219 -35.47 -33.44 23.38
N GLU A 220 -35.44 -32.44 24.27
CA GLU A 220 -35.50 -32.65 25.75
C GLU A 220 -36.76 -33.39 26.18
N LYS A 221 -37.90 -33.05 25.62
CA LYS A 221 -39.13 -33.77 25.89
C LYS A 221 -39.06 -35.22 25.37
N ALA A 222 -38.54 -35.45 24.17
CA ALA A 222 -38.39 -36.78 23.63
C ALA A 222 -37.47 -37.64 24.50
N PHE A 223 -36.34 -37.13 24.98
CA PHE A 223 -35.44 -37.83 25.87
C PHE A 223 -36.09 -38.17 27.24
N SER A 224 -36.93 -37.26 27.74
CA SER A 224 -37.67 -37.54 28.98
C SER A 224 -38.71 -38.66 28.86
N MET A 225 -39.22 -38.88 27.62
CA MET A 225 -40.23 -39.93 27.32
C MET A 225 -39.59 -41.28 26.96
N LEU A 226 -38.40 -41.27 26.38
CA LEU A 226 -37.70 -42.48 25.91
C LEU A 226 -37.01 -43.28 27.01
N GLY A 227 -36.87 -42.70 28.20
CA GLY A 227 -36.18 -43.36 29.32
C GLY A 227 -34.64 -43.33 29.19
N GLU A 228 -33.95 -44.37 29.68
CA GLU A 228 -32.50 -44.45 29.67
C GLU A 228 -31.98 -44.73 28.25
N LEU A 229 -31.34 -43.73 27.65
CA LEU A 229 -30.58 -43.83 26.40
C LEU A 229 -29.07 -43.72 26.68
N ASP A 230 -28.29 -44.50 25.99
CA ASP A 230 -26.84 -44.33 26.01
C ASP A 230 -26.42 -43.07 25.23
N ASP A 231 -25.17 -42.61 25.47
CA ASP A 231 -24.67 -41.37 24.87
C ASP A 231 -24.58 -41.44 23.35
N SER A 232 -24.37 -42.64 22.78
CA SER A 232 -24.34 -42.82 21.32
C SER A 232 -25.73 -42.64 20.72
N GLN A 233 -26.75 -43.20 21.33
CA GLN A 233 -28.14 -43.07 20.91
C GLN A 233 -28.61 -41.61 20.98
N LYS A 234 -28.30 -40.94 22.11
CA LYS A 234 -28.59 -39.50 22.25
C LYS A 234 -27.97 -38.67 21.11
N LYS A 235 -26.68 -38.90 20.87
CA LYS A 235 -25.94 -38.17 19.82
C LYS A 235 -26.53 -38.43 18.43
N ILE A 236 -26.90 -39.66 18.11
CA ILE A 236 -27.54 -39.96 16.80
C ILE A 236 -28.86 -39.20 16.65
N ILE A 237 -29.69 -39.14 17.67
CA ILE A 237 -30.96 -38.43 17.65
C ILE A 237 -30.73 -36.91 17.55
N GLU A 238 -29.73 -36.36 18.24
CA GLU A 238 -29.34 -34.96 18.17
C GLU A 238 -28.90 -34.60 16.76
N GLU A 239 -27.98 -35.37 16.16
CA GLU A 239 -27.47 -35.14 14.82
C GLU A 239 -28.58 -35.29 13.77
N LEU A 240 -29.45 -36.28 13.88
CA LEU A 240 -30.59 -36.46 12.98
C LEU A 240 -31.52 -35.26 13.02
N THR A 241 -31.96 -34.84 14.21
CA THR A 241 -32.89 -33.72 14.36
C THR A 241 -32.27 -32.41 13.89
N LYS A 242 -30.99 -32.20 14.12
CA LYS A 242 -30.24 -31.05 13.63
C LYS A 242 -30.21 -31.05 12.11
N SER A 243 -29.83 -32.16 11.50
CA SER A 243 -29.76 -32.31 10.04
C SER A 243 -31.11 -32.05 9.38
N VAL A 244 -32.19 -32.59 9.94
CA VAL A 244 -33.55 -32.36 9.42
C VAL A 244 -33.95 -30.89 9.49
N ALA A 245 -33.71 -30.22 10.63
CA ALA A 245 -34.06 -28.81 10.80
C ALA A 245 -33.23 -27.90 9.85
N GLU A 246 -31.93 -28.15 9.74
CA GLU A 246 -31.07 -27.40 8.83
C GLU A 246 -31.43 -27.60 7.37
N ASN A 247 -31.76 -28.82 6.93
CA ASN A 247 -32.14 -29.11 5.54
C ASN A 247 -33.47 -28.48 5.17
N ILE A 248 -34.45 -28.49 6.07
CA ILE A 248 -35.77 -27.84 5.82
C ILE A 248 -35.57 -26.33 5.66
N MET A 249 -34.75 -25.69 6.48
CA MET A 249 -34.56 -24.23 6.46
C MET A 249 -33.58 -23.75 5.40
N SER A 250 -32.64 -24.59 4.93
CA SER A 250 -31.57 -24.19 4.02
C SER A 250 -32.09 -23.63 2.70
N THR A 251 -33.08 -24.30 2.07
CA THR A 251 -33.64 -23.88 0.76
C THR A 251 -34.38 -22.54 0.88
N PRO A 252 -35.37 -22.33 1.79
CA PRO A 252 -35.98 -21.03 1.96
C PRO A 252 -35.02 -19.90 2.27
N MET A 253 -34.04 -20.13 3.14
CA MET A 253 -33.07 -19.11 3.52
C MET A 253 -32.10 -18.77 2.38
N ASN A 254 -31.70 -19.75 1.59
CA ASN A 254 -30.87 -19.49 0.40
C ASN A 254 -31.69 -18.74 -0.70
N ASN A 255 -32.93 -19.03 -0.86
CA ASN A 255 -33.81 -18.29 -1.77
C ASN A 255 -34.02 -16.86 -1.28
N LEU A 256 -34.22 -16.63 0.01
CA LEU A 256 -34.29 -15.28 0.60
C LEU A 256 -33.00 -14.47 0.28
N ARG A 257 -31.81 -15.05 0.50
CA ARG A 257 -30.55 -14.41 0.15
C ARG A 257 -30.46 -14.07 -1.33
N LYS A 258 -30.85 -14.98 -2.19
CA LYS A 258 -30.79 -14.81 -3.65
C LYS A 258 -31.75 -13.72 -4.13
N GLU A 259 -32.98 -13.72 -3.67
CA GLU A 259 -33.97 -12.69 -4.03
C GLU A 259 -33.53 -11.29 -3.53
N THR A 260 -32.99 -11.22 -2.33
CA THR A 260 -32.41 -9.98 -1.77
C THR A 260 -31.24 -9.50 -2.61
N GLU A 261 -30.35 -10.38 -3.04
CA GLU A 261 -29.23 -10.08 -3.93
C GLU A 261 -29.68 -9.43 -5.24
N HIS A 262 -30.82 -9.89 -5.80
CA HIS A 262 -31.44 -9.29 -6.99
C HIS A 262 -32.18 -7.98 -6.70
N GLY A 263 -32.23 -7.51 -5.46
CA GLY A 263 -32.86 -6.26 -5.07
C GLY A 263 -34.33 -6.32 -4.77
N ASN A 264 -34.90 -7.54 -4.60
CA ASN A 264 -36.26 -7.73 -4.22
C ASN A 264 -36.45 -7.52 -2.69
N SER A 265 -36.63 -6.25 -2.29
CA SER A 265 -36.83 -5.88 -0.88
C SER A 265 -38.15 -6.36 -0.28
N ASP A 266 -39.17 -6.65 -1.11
CA ASP A 266 -40.47 -7.13 -0.63
C ASP A 266 -40.33 -8.51 0.02
N VAL A 267 -39.38 -9.33 -0.45
CA VAL A 267 -39.14 -10.67 0.13
C VAL A 267 -38.59 -10.56 1.55
N ILE A 268 -37.76 -9.55 1.85
CA ILE A 268 -37.30 -9.29 3.21
C ILE A 268 -38.45 -8.94 4.13
N ASN A 269 -39.35 -8.07 3.68
CA ASN A 269 -40.51 -7.65 4.45
C ASN A 269 -41.47 -8.83 4.68
N ALA A 270 -41.66 -9.65 3.65
CA ALA A 270 -42.51 -10.87 3.75
C ALA A 270 -41.89 -11.87 4.74
N ALA A 271 -40.58 -12.15 4.63
CA ALA A 271 -39.85 -13.04 5.54
C ALA A 271 -39.86 -12.52 7.00
N SER A 272 -39.66 -11.23 7.21
CA SER A 272 -39.76 -10.60 8.53
C SER A 272 -41.13 -10.83 9.19
N LYS A 273 -42.21 -10.72 8.41
CA LYS A 273 -43.59 -10.97 8.89
C LYS A 273 -43.86 -12.47 9.13
N LEU A 274 -43.41 -13.35 8.21
CA LEU A 274 -43.65 -14.81 8.31
C LEU A 274 -42.88 -15.42 9.50
N PHE A 275 -41.67 -14.96 9.78
CA PHE A 275 -40.88 -15.46 10.88
C PHE A 275 -40.95 -14.59 12.13
N ASN A 276 -41.80 -13.57 12.16
CA ASN A 276 -42.01 -12.66 13.29
C ASN A 276 -40.72 -11.99 13.76
N PHE A 277 -39.83 -11.68 12.80
CA PHE A 277 -38.56 -11.00 13.05
C PHE A 277 -38.80 -9.53 13.43
N LYS A 278 -38.32 -9.12 14.60
CA LYS A 278 -38.30 -7.72 15.04
C LYS A 278 -36.91 -7.17 14.76
N LYS A 279 -36.80 -6.22 13.84
CA LYS A 279 -35.56 -5.47 13.62
C LYS A 279 -35.23 -4.73 14.93
N GLU A 280 -34.10 -5.06 15.57
CA GLU A 280 -33.60 -4.23 16.65
C GLU A 280 -33.25 -2.86 16.05
N GLU A 281 -33.93 -1.80 16.46
CA GLU A 281 -33.59 -0.42 16.14
C GLU A 281 -32.30 -0.10 16.91
N ASN A 282 -31.18 0.00 16.18
CA ASN A 282 -29.91 0.55 16.69
C ASN A 282 -29.88 2.05 16.53
#